data_a3c06c9e7daa96a13a15301e59bf155b
#
_entry.id   a3c06c9e7daa96a13a15301e59bf155b
#
_cell.length_a   1.000
_cell.length_b   1.000
_cell.length_c   1.000
_cell.angle_alpha   90.00
_cell.angle_beta   90.00
_cell.angle_gamma   90.00
#
_symmetry.space_group_name_H-M   'P 1'
#
loop_
_entity.id
_entity.type
_entity.pdbx_description
1 polymer ?
#
loop_
_entity_poly.entity_id
_entity_poly.type
_entity_poly.pdbx_seq_one_letter_code
_entity_poly.pdbx_strand_id
1 'polypeptide(L)'
;MSDLNNSMVTGYSKYNPEAKKRKKINPLDELYPLLPDKKYQVIYADPPWDYGGKMQYDKTCIKSENIGFERNVFISSASFKYPTVKLNDLKKLNVPSIAADDCILFMWTTGPQFANSIELGESWGFEYKTVAFVWDKQVHNPGRYTLSQTEFVLAFKKGKFPAPRGARNVKQLVSVHRGQHSEKPEIVIDGITKMFPEQSKIELFARKNYYGWDNWGLEIPDSKIEILSNKEAEENIQLSII
;
A
#
# COMPACT_ATOMS: atom_id res chain seq x y z
N MET A 1 5.34 -63.51 -15.32
CA MET A 1 6.37 -62.67 -15.92
C MET A 1 5.65 -61.43 -16.40
N SER A 2 5.81 -60.39 -15.84
CA SER A 2 6.71 -59.37 -15.47
C SER A 2 5.98 -58.33 -14.60
N ASP A 3 6.61 -57.98 -13.52
CA ASP A 3 6.19 -56.98 -12.55
C ASP A 3 6.12 -55.61 -13.15
N LEU A 4 5.02 -54.88 -12.94
CA LEU A 4 4.93 -53.46 -13.11
C LEU A 4 4.82 -52.82 -11.73
N ASN A 5 5.96 -52.32 -11.26
CA ASN A 5 6.11 -51.48 -10.09
C ASN A 5 5.26 -50.21 -10.22
N ASN A 6 4.24 -50.12 -9.40
CA ASN A 6 3.42 -48.96 -9.22
C ASN A 6 4.04 -48.11 -8.10
N SER A 7 4.97 -47.19 -8.46
CA SER A 7 5.52 -46.24 -7.52
C SER A 7 4.50 -45.08 -7.39
N MET A 8 3.62 -45.18 -6.37
CA MET A 8 2.83 -44.03 -5.90
C MET A 8 3.79 -42.95 -5.40
N VAL A 9 3.89 -41.87 -6.15
CA VAL A 9 4.51 -40.62 -5.67
C VAL A 9 3.52 -39.97 -4.71
N THR A 10 3.64 -40.30 -3.43
CA THR A 10 2.97 -39.56 -2.36
C THR A 10 3.69 -38.22 -2.14
N GLY A 11 3.27 -37.21 -2.85
CA GLY A 11 3.75 -35.85 -2.66
C GLY A 11 3.21 -35.19 -1.40
N TYR A 12 3.43 -35.78 -0.22
CA TYR A 12 3.30 -35.04 1.03
C TYR A 12 4.56 -34.21 1.22
N SER A 13 4.44 -32.91 1.02
CA SER A 13 5.46 -31.95 1.44
C SER A 13 5.84 -32.24 2.88
N LYS A 14 7.06 -32.80 3.09
CA LYS A 14 7.58 -33.05 4.43
C LYS A 14 7.56 -31.76 5.21
N TYR A 15 6.80 -31.76 6.31
CA TYR A 15 6.82 -30.68 7.28
C TYR A 15 8.28 -30.39 7.68
N ASN A 16 8.77 -29.21 7.30
CA ASN A 16 10.09 -28.74 7.66
C ASN A 16 9.98 -27.91 8.94
N PRO A 17 10.38 -28.42 10.11
CA PRO A 17 10.33 -27.68 11.38
C PRO A 17 11.23 -26.43 11.39
N GLU A 18 12.25 -26.37 10.54
CA GLU A 18 13.13 -25.21 10.40
C GLU A 18 12.46 -24.04 9.69
N ALA A 19 11.42 -24.27 8.88
CA ALA A 19 10.64 -23.19 8.25
C ALA A 19 9.92 -22.30 9.29
N LYS A 20 9.73 -22.76 10.52
CA LYS A 20 9.15 -21.97 11.61
C LYS A 20 10.08 -20.92 12.21
N LYS A 21 11.38 -20.99 11.95
CA LYS A 21 12.38 -20.07 12.50
C LYS A 21 12.75 -18.92 11.57
N ARG A 22 12.07 -18.73 10.45
CA ARG A 22 12.26 -17.52 9.67
C ARG A 22 11.84 -16.34 10.53
N LYS A 23 12.82 -15.53 10.95
CA LYS A 23 12.62 -14.25 11.61
C LYS A 23 11.54 -13.49 10.82
N LYS A 24 10.44 -13.09 11.47
CA LYS A 24 9.44 -12.28 10.80
C LYS A 24 10.09 -10.95 10.48
N ILE A 25 10.43 -10.79 9.23
CA ILE A 25 10.96 -9.57 8.66
C ILE A 25 9.85 -8.53 8.77
N ASN A 26 10.17 -7.33 9.27
CA ASN A 26 9.30 -6.18 9.09
C ASN A 26 9.63 -5.59 7.71
N PRO A 27 8.73 -5.66 6.72
CA PRO A 27 9.01 -5.15 5.39
C PRO A 27 9.41 -3.67 5.36
N LEU A 28 8.95 -2.85 6.31
CA LEU A 28 9.29 -1.43 6.39
C LEU A 28 10.77 -1.22 6.70
N ASP A 29 11.35 -2.02 7.61
CA ASP A 29 12.74 -1.87 8.04
C ASP A 29 13.75 -2.43 7.02
N GLU A 30 13.33 -3.42 6.23
CA GLU A 30 14.25 -4.17 5.36
C GLU A 30 14.11 -3.83 3.87
N LEU A 31 12.93 -3.35 3.45
CA LEU A 31 12.64 -3.14 2.03
C LEU A 31 12.46 -1.67 1.66
N TYR A 32 11.94 -0.84 2.59
CA TYR A 32 11.67 0.56 2.27
C TYR A 32 12.87 1.45 2.56
N PRO A 33 13.10 2.50 1.76
CA PRO A 33 14.13 3.49 2.05
C PRO A 33 13.79 4.27 3.32
N LEU A 34 14.75 5.01 3.86
CA LEU A 34 14.50 5.95 4.95
C LEU A 34 13.50 7.03 4.49
N LEU A 35 12.68 7.52 5.43
CA LEU A 35 11.83 8.68 5.16
C LEU A 35 12.71 9.90 4.87
N PRO A 36 12.29 10.79 3.94
CA PRO A 36 13.07 11.98 3.60
C PRO A 36 13.17 12.97 4.79
N ASP A 37 14.29 13.64 4.91
CA ASP A 37 14.49 14.73 5.87
C ASP A 37 13.89 16.05 5.33
N LYS A 38 12.55 16.06 5.24
CA LYS A 38 11.78 17.21 4.75
C LYS A 38 10.40 17.20 5.39
N LYS A 39 9.83 18.39 5.63
CA LYS A 39 8.48 18.56 6.17
C LYS A 39 7.45 18.78 5.06
N TYR A 40 6.32 18.08 5.18
CA TYR A 40 5.23 18.17 4.21
C TYR A 40 3.94 18.64 4.86
N GLN A 41 3.21 19.49 4.13
CA GLN A 41 1.91 20.01 4.52
C GLN A 41 0.76 19.11 4.04
N VAL A 42 1.02 18.28 3.02
CA VAL A 42 0.07 17.30 2.49
C VAL A 42 0.77 15.96 2.36
N ILE A 43 0.22 14.96 3.00
CA ILE A 43 0.66 13.56 2.90
C ILE A 43 -0.49 12.76 2.29
N TYR A 44 -0.18 11.97 1.26
CA TYR A 44 -1.10 11.04 0.63
C TYR A 44 -0.53 9.63 0.77
N ALA A 45 -1.31 8.69 1.25
CA ALA A 45 -0.80 7.35 1.59
C ALA A 45 -1.74 6.24 1.10
N ASP A 46 -1.19 5.21 0.49
CA ASP A 46 -1.87 3.94 0.17
C ASP A 46 -1.17 2.78 0.91
N PRO A 47 -1.41 2.61 2.22
CA PRO A 47 -0.69 1.61 3.00
C PRO A 47 -0.91 0.19 2.45
N PRO A 48 0.14 -0.63 2.37
CA PRO A 48 0.06 -2.01 1.89
C PRO A 48 -0.55 -2.93 2.96
N TRP A 49 -1.87 -2.83 3.14
CA TRP A 49 -2.61 -3.50 4.20
C TRP A 49 -2.44 -5.03 4.19
N ASP A 50 -2.11 -5.61 5.34
CA ASP A 50 -2.21 -7.04 5.56
C ASP A 50 -3.65 -7.43 5.94
N TYR A 51 -4.28 -8.22 5.10
CA TYR A 51 -5.63 -8.75 5.33
C TYR A 51 -5.64 -10.06 6.13
N GLY A 52 -4.52 -10.42 6.77
CA GLY A 52 -4.40 -11.60 7.64
C GLY A 52 -4.52 -12.93 6.90
N GLY A 53 -4.06 -13.00 5.66
CA GLY A 53 -4.04 -14.24 4.86
C GLY A 53 -5.45 -14.76 4.51
N LYS A 54 -6.51 -14.00 4.71
CA LYS A 54 -7.85 -14.33 4.22
C LYS A 54 -7.85 -14.15 2.71
N MET A 55 -7.62 -15.27 2.05
CA MET A 55 -7.47 -15.36 0.61
C MET A 55 -8.73 -14.92 -0.13
N GLN A 56 -8.55 -14.14 -1.17
CA GLN A 56 -9.60 -13.91 -2.16
C GLN A 56 -9.63 -15.11 -3.12
N TYR A 57 -10.83 -15.53 -3.50
CA TYR A 57 -11.01 -16.59 -4.49
C TYR A 57 -10.47 -16.16 -5.84
N ASP A 58 -9.54 -16.91 -6.39
CA ASP A 58 -9.25 -16.87 -7.83
C ASP A 58 -10.12 -17.92 -8.53
N LYS A 59 -10.61 -17.57 -9.71
CA LYS A 59 -11.46 -18.44 -10.54
C LYS A 59 -10.67 -19.53 -11.29
N THR A 60 -9.37 -19.68 -11.04
CA THR A 60 -8.59 -20.79 -11.59
C THR A 60 -9.00 -22.07 -10.87
N CYS A 61 -9.93 -22.78 -11.46
CA CYS A 61 -10.33 -24.08 -11.00
C CYS A 61 -9.21 -25.09 -11.27
N ILE A 62 -8.66 -25.73 -10.24
CA ILE A 62 -7.95 -26.96 -10.42
C ILE A 62 -9.01 -28.05 -10.50
N LYS A 63 -9.20 -28.61 -11.70
CA LYS A 63 -9.99 -29.83 -11.88
C LYS A 63 -9.28 -30.96 -11.18
N SER A 64 -9.80 -31.41 -10.06
CA SER A 64 -9.39 -32.67 -9.45
C SER A 64 -10.15 -33.80 -10.14
N GLU A 65 -9.48 -34.56 -10.96
CA GLU A 65 -10.07 -35.68 -11.70
C GLU A 65 -10.67 -36.76 -10.77
N ASN A 66 -10.35 -36.75 -9.49
CA ASN A 66 -10.73 -37.78 -8.53
C ASN A 66 -11.91 -37.45 -7.61
N ILE A 67 -12.50 -36.25 -7.63
CA ILE A 67 -13.51 -35.86 -6.64
C ILE A 67 -14.78 -35.25 -7.29
N GLY A 68 -14.85 -35.09 -8.60
CA GLY A 68 -16.04 -34.62 -9.29
C GLY A 68 -16.46 -33.17 -9.00
N PHE A 69 -15.68 -32.39 -8.27
CA PHE A 69 -15.90 -30.98 -8.06
C PHE A 69 -14.73 -30.15 -8.55
N GLU A 70 -15.09 -29.00 -9.11
CA GLU A 70 -14.13 -27.91 -9.30
C GLU A 70 -13.88 -27.25 -7.94
N ARG A 71 -12.66 -27.39 -7.39
CA ARG A 71 -12.23 -26.56 -6.26
C ARG A 71 -11.65 -25.28 -6.77
N ASN A 72 -12.25 -24.16 -6.40
CA ASN A 72 -11.62 -22.88 -6.57
C ASN A 72 -10.38 -22.80 -5.66
N VAL A 73 -9.19 -22.71 -6.25
CA VAL A 73 -7.97 -22.50 -5.49
C VAL A 73 -7.77 -21.03 -5.24
N PHE A 74 -7.59 -20.69 -3.99
CA PHE A 74 -7.35 -19.34 -3.55
C PHE A 74 -5.92 -18.90 -3.89
N ILE A 75 -5.73 -18.06 -4.87
CA ILE A 75 -4.42 -17.58 -5.29
C ILE A 75 -4.35 -16.07 -5.34
N SER A 76 -4.92 -15.31 -4.49
CA SER A 76 -4.50 -13.92 -4.42
C SER A 76 -4.88 -13.21 -3.14
N SER A 77 -4.09 -13.38 -2.12
CA SER A 77 -3.94 -12.29 -1.19
C SER A 77 -3.01 -11.25 -1.82
N ALA A 78 -3.20 -9.97 -1.47
CA ALA A 78 -2.29 -8.91 -1.88
C ALA A 78 -0.82 -9.26 -1.57
N SER A 79 -0.57 -10.04 -0.51
CA SER A 79 0.75 -10.55 -0.10
C SER A 79 1.50 -11.41 -1.13
N PHE A 80 0.83 -11.95 -2.15
CA PHE A 80 1.51 -12.64 -3.26
C PHE A 80 1.98 -11.69 -4.36
N LYS A 81 1.50 -10.47 -4.38
CA LYS A 81 1.81 -9.48 -5.42
C LYS A 81 2.82 -8.44 -4.96
N TYR A 82 2.74 -8.06 -3.69
CA TYR A 82 3.65 -7.09 -3.07
C TYR A 82 3.72 -7.36 -1.56
N PRO A 83 4.80 -6.94 -0.89
CA PRO A 83 4.94 -7.08 0.55
C PRO A 83 3.82 -6.34 1.28
N THR A 84 2.98 -7.05 2.04
CA THR A 84 1.97 -6.44 2.91
C THR A 84 2.53 -6.22 4.30
N VAL A 85 2.06 -5.18 4.98
CA VAL A 85 2.55 -4.76 6.29
C VAL A 85 1.41 -4.79 7.31
N LYS A 86 1.66 -5.37 8.48
CA LYS A 86 0.69 -5.40 9.57
C LYS A 86 0.50 -4.02 10.17
N LEU A 87 -0.69 -3.73 10.69
CA LEU A 87 -1.03 -2.47 11.33
C LEU A 87 0.02 -2.06 12.39
N ASN A 88 0.43 -3.00 13.26
CA ASN A 88 1.41 -2.72 14.31
C ASN A 88 2.79 -2.34 13.78
N ASP A 89 3.15 -2.77 12.59
CA ASP A 89 4.40 -2.41 11.94
C ASP A 89 4.24 -1.09 11.17
N LEU A 90 3.10 -0.85 10.52
CA LEU A 90 2.77 0.45 9.92
C LEU A 90 2.82 1.59 10.94
N LYS A 91 2.35 1.35 12.17
CA LYS A 91 2.39 2.33 13.26
C LYS A 91 3.81 2.73 13.69
N LYS A 92 4.81 1.89 13.44
CA LYS A 92 6.21 2.19 13.75
C LYS A 92 6.86 3.15 12.74
N LEU A 93 6.23 3.33 11.57
CA LEU A 93 6.73 4.28 10.57
C LEU A 93 6.63 5.70 11.13
N ASN A 94 7.78 6.39 11.21
CA ASN A 94 7.87 7.71 11.83
C ASN A 94 7.34 8.82 10.91
N VAL A 95 6.07 8.70 10.47
CA VAL A 95 5.38 9.74 9.68
C VAL A 95 5.38 11.11 10.39
N PRO A 96 5.29 11.21 11.73
CA PRO A 96 5.44 12.48 12.43
C PRO A 96 6.72 13.24 12.11
N SER A 97 7.81 12.54 11.78
CA SER A 97 9.10 13.19 11.44
C SER A 97 9.05 13.98 10.15
N ILE A 98 8.19 13.63 9.22
CA ILE A 98 8.02 14.30 7.91
C ILE A 98 6.78 15.20 7.85
N ALA A 99 5.91 15.14 8.84
CA ALA A 99 4.71 16.00 8.89
C ALA A 99 5.06 17.41 9.38
N ALA A 100 4.62 18.44 8.66
CA ALA A 100 4.65 19.81 9.14
C ALA A 100 3.71 19.98 10.35
N ASP A 101 3.85 21.09 11.09
CA ASP A 101 2.98 21.40 12.24
C ASP A 101 1.51 21.53 11.81
N ASP A 102 1.30 22.16 10.66
CA ASP A 102 -0.01 22.23 9.98
C ASP A 102 0.04 21.28 8.78
N CYS A 103 -0.57 20.10 8.91
CA CYS A 103 -0.52 19.05 7.90
C CYS A 103 -1.87 18.35 7.74
N ILE A 104 -2.19 17.95 6.50
CA ILE A 104 -3.32 17.11 6.18
C ILE A 104 -2.82 15.77 5.63
N LEU A 105 -3.41 14.67 6.11
CA LEU A 105 -3.15 13.32 5.63
C LEU A 105 -4.39 12.81 4.90
N PHE A 106 -4.20 12.34 3.67
CA PHE A 106 -5.18 11.58 2.90
C PHE A 106 -4.73 10.12 2.83
N MET A 107 -5.53 9.21 3.37
CA MET A 107 -5.17 7.79 3.47
C MET A 107 -6.20 6.90 2.79
N TRP A 108 -5.74 6.07 1.85
CA TRP A 108 -6.56 5.04 1.24
C TRP A 108 -6.90 3.92 2.21
N THR A 109 -8.14 3.47 2.11
CA THR A 109 -8.62 2.32 2.87
C THR A 109 -9.72 1.57 2.13
N THR A 110 -9.92 0.33 2.54
CA THR A 110 -11.07 -0.48 2.14
C THR A 110 -12.04 -0.64 3.31
N GLY A 111 -13.27 -1.05 3.05
CA GLY A 111 -14.26 -1.29 4.10
C GLY A 111 -13.72 -2.13 5.29
N PRO A 112 -13.08 -3.30 5.04
CA PRO A 112 -12.51 -4.11 6.13
C PRO A 112 -11.38 -3.46 6.93
N GLN A 113 -10.66 -2.50 6.34
CA GLN A 113 -9.52 -1.80 6.98
C GLN A 113 -9.89 -0.41 7.53
N PHE A 114 -11.16 -0.01 7.44
CA PHE A 114 -11.58 1.34 7.78
C PHE A 114 -11.22 1.74 9.22
N ALA A 115 -11.54 0.90 10.20
CA ALA A 115 -11.18 1.14 11.60
C ALA A 115 -9.66 1.15 11.82
N ASN A 116 -8.93 0.20 11.20
CA ASN A 116 -7.47 0.15 11.27
C ASN A 116 -6.81 1.39 10.66
N SER A 117 -7.44 1.98 9.64
CA SER A 117 -6.92 3.21 9.02
C SER A 117 -7.08 4.43 9.93
N ILE A 118 -8.17 4.51 10.69
CA ILE A 118 -8.35 5.55 11.70
C ILE A 118 -7.28 5.40 12.79
N GLU A 119 -7.14 4.19 13.33
CA GLU A 119 -6.13 3.88 14.35
C GLU A 119 -4.69 4.17 13.87
N LEU A 120 -4.40 3.89 12.59
CA LEU A 120 -3.09 4.20 12.00
C LEU A 120 -2.85 5.71 11.91
N GLY A 121 -3.81 6.48 11.37
CA GLY A 121 -3.70 7.93 11.26
C GLY A 121 -3.52 8.61 12.61
N GLU A 122 -4.24 8.15 13.63
CA GLU A 122 -4.11 8.63 15.00
C GLU A 122 -2.74 8.27 15.61
N SER A 123 -2.23 7.07 15.35
CA SER A 123 -0.89 6.66 15.80
C SER A 123 0.23 7.49 15.17
N TRP A 124 0.01 8.06 13.99
CA TRP A 124 0.90 9.01 13.31
C TRP A 124 0.70 10.47 13.77
N GLY A 125 -0.14 10.69 14.79
CA GLY A 125 -0.35 12.01 15.39
C GLY A 125 -1.36 12.90 14.65
N PHE A 126 -2.23 12.31 13.84
CA PHE A 126 -3.30 13.02 13.13
C PHE A 126 -4.67 12.73 13.75
N GLU A 127 -5.58 13.68 13.65
CA GLU A 127 -6.97 13.55 14.07
C GLU A 127 -7.85 13.25 12.85
N TYR A 128 -8.62 12.17 12.88
CA TYR A 128 -9.58 11.84 11.83
C TYR A 128 -10.64 12.94 11.68
N LYS A 129 -10.98 13.30 10.46
CA LYS A 129 -11.98 14.35 10.18
C LYS A 129 -13.16 13.83 9.37
N THR A 130 -12.91 13.17 8.25
CA THR A 130 -13.99 12.77 7.35
C THR A 130 -13.50 11.78 6.28
N VAL A 131 -14.44 11.25 5.51
CA VAL A 131 -14.17 10.61 4.22
C VAL A 131 -14.00 11.72 3.18
N ALA A 132 -12.79 11.86 2.62
CA ALA A 132 -12.48 12.85 1.60
C ALA A 132 -12.95 12.41 0.21
N PHE A 133 -12.69 11.14 -0.15
CA PHE A 133 -13.14 10.58 -1.42
C PHE A 133 -13.74 9.19 -1.23
N VAL A 134 -14.71 8.90 -2.06
CA VAL A 134 -15.30 7.56 -2.25
C VAL A 134 -15.08 7.17 -3.70
N TRP A 135 -14.29 6.14 -3.92
CA TRP A 135 -14.10 5.60 -5.27
C TRP A 135 -15.06 4.45 -5.52
N ASP A 136 -15.98 4.66 -6.44
CA ASP A 136 -16.76 3.61 -7.07
C ASP A 136 -15.95 2.99 -8.20
N LYS A 137 -15.48 1.76 -7.99
CA LYS A 137 -14.62 1.01 -8.92
C LYS A 137 -15.34 0.50 -10.14
N GLN A 138 -16.69 0.57 -10.16
CA GLN A 138 -17.55 0.01 -11.20
C GLN A 138 -17.35 -1.51 -11.45
N VAL A 139 -16.70 -2.19 -10.51
CA VAL A 139 -16.46 -3.63 -10.50
C VAL A 139 -16.73 -4.18 -9.10
N HIS A 140 -17.48 -5.26 -9.05
CA HIS A 140 -17.81 -5.93 -7.81
C HIS A 140 -16.71 -6.93 -7.41
N ASN A 141 -16.36 -6.91 -6.12
CA ASN A 141 -15.55 -7.95 -5.50
C ASN A 141 -16.40 -8.70 -4.46
N PRO A 142 -16.23 -10.01 -4.30
CA PRO A 142 -16.88 -10.74 -3.22
C PRO A 142 -16.52 -10.12 -1.86
N GLY A 143 -17.53 -9.73 -1.11
CA GLY A 143 -17.41 -9.27 0.28
C GLY A 143 -18.10 -10.25 1.22
N ARG A 144 -17.96 -10.01 2.52
CA ARG A 144 -18.53 -10.90 3.54
C ARG A 144 -20.07 -10.86 3.55
N TYR A 145 -20.66 -9.70 3.30
CA TYR A 145 -22.11 -9.47 3.37
C TYR A 145 -22.66 -8.94 2.06
N THR A 146 -21.91 -8.10 1.37
CA THR A 146 -22.33 -7.46 0.12
C THR A 146 -21.22 -7.59 -0.92
N LEU A 147 -21.53 -7.33 -2.17
CA LEU A 147 -20.53 -7.19 -3.22
C LEU A 147 -19.80 -5.85 -3.04
N SER A 148 -18.53 -5.92 -2.62
CA SER A 148 -17.72 -4.73 -2.36
C SER A 148 -17.32 -4.05 -3.67
N GLN A 149 -17.68 -2.78 -3.81
CA GLN A 149 -17.43 -1.99 -5.02
C GLN A 149 -16.61 -0.73 -4.74
N THR A 150 -16.55 -0.29 -3.49
CA THR A 150 -15.95 1.00 -3.14
C THR A 150 -14.64 0.86 -2.38
N GLU A 151 -13.78 1.87 -2.54
CA GLU A 151 -12.67 2.19 -1.65
C GLU A 151 -12.79 3.64 -1.21
N PHE A 152 -12.11 3.99 -0.13
CA PHE A 152 -12.25 5.30 0.52
C PHE A 152 -10.90 5.97 0.69
N VAL A 153 -10.89 7.30 0.65
CA VAL A 153 -9.79 8.12 1.12
C VAL A 153 -10.25 8.86 2.36
N LEU A 154 -9.61 8.61 3.48
CA LEU A 154 -9.89 9.28 4.74
C LEU A 154 -9.03 10.54 4.84
N ALA A 155 -9.60 11.62 5.36
CA ALA A 155 -8.89 12.86 5.67
C ALA A 155 -8.64 12.99 7.17
N PHE A 156 -7.39 13.28 7.50
CA PHE A 156 -6.94 13.52 8.87
C PHE A 156 -6.21 14.86 8.93
N LYS A 157 -6.18 15.46 10.11
CA LYS A 157 -5.57 16.76 10.35
C LYS A 157 -4.57 16.71 11.50
N LYS A 158 -3.45 17.40 11.33
CA LYS A 158 -2.52 17.80 12.40
C LYS A 158 -2.43 19.33 12.39
N GLY A 159 -2.51 19.97 13.53
CA GLY A 159 -2.50 21.44 13.63
C GLY A 159 -3.69 22.10 12.94
N LYS A 160 -3.44 23.15 12.18
CA LYS A 160 -4.43 23.87 11.34
C LYS A 160 -4.43 23.29 9.93
N PHE A 161 -5.50 23.54 9.16
CA PHE A 161 -5.48 23.21 7.73
C PHE A 161 -4.39 24.00 7.01
N PRO A 162 -3.62 23.35 6.11
CA PRO A 162 -2.67 24.08 5.27
C PRO A 162 -3.38 25.19 4.47
N ALA A 163 -2.76 26.36 4.42
CA ALA A 163 -3.25 27.52 3.66
C ALA A 163 -2.09 28.08 2.81
N PRO A 164 -2.37 28.72 1.68
CA PRO A 164 -3.70 28.93 1.08
C PRO A 164 -4.26 27.63 0.50
N ARG A 165 -5.59 27.49 0.52
CA ARG A 165 -6.30 26.45 -0.20
C ARG A 165 -6.67 26.92 -1.62
N GLY A 166 -6.44 26.04 -2.59
CA GLY A 166 -6.89 26.22 -3.97
C GLY A 166 -8.38 25.88 -4.16
N ALA A 167 -8.67 24.96 -5.09
CA ALA A 167 -10.03 24.57 -5.43
C ALA A 167 -10.85 24.09 -4.23
N ARG A 168 -12.13 24.48 -4.17
CA ARG A 168 -13.08 24.08 -3.12
C ARG A 168 -14.27 23.28 -3.66
N ASN A 169 -14.26 22.98 -4.96
CA ASN A 169 -15.33 22.29 -5.68
C ASN A 169 -14.93 20.89 -6.15
N VAL A 170 -13.90 20.31 -5.56
CA VAL A 170 -13.50 18.92 -5.85
C VAL A 170 -14.57 17.98 -5.32
N LYS A 171 -15.07 17.10 -6.19
CA LYS A 171 -16.14 16.16 -5.84
C LYS A 171 -15.61 15.01 -5.00
N GLN A 172 -16.39 14.61 -4.00
CA GLN A 172 -16.06 13.47 -3.12
C GLN A 172 -16.22 12.13 -3.84
N LEU A 173 -17.32 11.96 -4.61
CA LEU A 173 -17.58 10.71 -5.32
C LEU A 173 -16.81 10.69 -6.63
N VAL A 174 -16.04 9.63 -6.82
CA VAL A 174 -15.22 9.35 -8.01
C VAL A 174 -15.71 8.03 -8.60
N SER A 175 -16.37 8.07 -9.75
CA SER A 175 -16.82 6.87 -10.47
C SER A 175 -15.91 6.65 -11.66
N VAL A 176 -14.92 5.77 -11.50
CA VAL A 176 -13.93 5.42 -12.53
C VAL A 176 -13.72 3.91 -12.49
N HIS A 177 -13.80 3.27 -13.65
CA HIS A 177 -13.57 1.83 -13.74
C HIS A 177 -12.15 1.49 -13.23
N ARG A 178 -12.05 0.42 -12.44
CA ARG A 178 -10.78 -0.08 -11.93
C ARG A 178 -9.84 -0.43 -13.09
N GLY A 179 -8.65 0.16 -13.11
CA GLY A 179 -7.56 -0.20 -14.00
C GLY A 179 -6.85 -1.50 -13.61
N GLN A 180 -5.54 -1.56 -13.78
CA GLN A 180 -4.75 -2.71 -13.36
C GLN A 180 -4.79 -2.90 -11.83
N HIS A 181 -4.33 -4.07 -11.35
CA HIS A 181 -4.43 -4.42 -9.94
C HIS A 181 -3.85 -3.35 -9.00
N SER A 182 -4.68 -2.92 -8.05
CA SER A 182 -4.34 -1.93 -7.00
C SER A 182 -3.98 -0.53 -7.50
N GLU A 183 -4.12 -0.24 -8.79
CA GLU A 183 -3.94 1.12 -9.30
C GLU A 183 -5.06 2.02 -8.81
N LYS A 184 -4.69 3.14 -8.19
CA LYS A 184 -5.63 4.16 -7.73
C LYS A 184 -5.93 5.15 -8.85
N PRO A 185 -7.17 5.67 -8.95
CA PRO A 185 -7.53 6.63 -9.99
C PRO A 185 -6.79 7.96 -9.79
N GLU A 186 -6.11 8.43 -10.83
CA GLU A 186 -5.32 9.69 -10.81
C GLU A 186 -6.16 10.92 -10.46
N ILE A 187 -7.44 10.91 -10.80
CA ILE A 187 -8.37 12.00 -10.48
C ILE A 187 -8.41 12.35 -9.00
N VAL A 188 -8.04 11.41 -8.11
CA VAL A 188 -7.97 11.66 -6.66
C VAL A 188 -6.75 12.50 -6.31
N ILE A 189 -5.56 12.12 -6.78
CA ILE A 189 -4.33 12.88 -6.51
C ILE A 189 -4.37 14.24 -7.22
N ASP A 190 -4.97 14.33 -8.42
CA ASP A 190 -5.23 15.58 -9.13
C ASP A 190 -6.17 16.50 -8.33
N GLY A 191 -7.22 15.90 -7.75
CA GLY A 191 -8.15 16.60 -6.87
C GLY A 191 -7.44 17.19 -5.65
N ILE A 192 -6.59 16.41 -4.99
CA ILE A 192 -5.78 16.88 -3.86
C ILE A 192 -4.81 17.97 -4.30
N THR A 193 -4.16 17.84 -5.45
CA THR A 193 -3.25 18.84 -6.00
C THR A 193 -3.98 20.18 -6.26
N LYS A 194 -5.19 20.13 -6.82
CA LYS A 194 -6.03 21.31 -7.03
C LYS A 194 -6.47 21.96 -5.72
N MET A 195 -6.72 21.17 -4.67
CA MET A 195 -7.06 21.69 -3.35
C MET A 195 -5.87 22.35 -2.65
N PHE A 196 -4.66 21.85 -2.90
CA PHE A 196 -3.42 22.26 -2.23
C PHE A 196 -2.29 22.50 -3.25
N PRO A 197 -2.39 23.51 -4.14
CA PRO A 197 -1.44 23.69 -5.22
C PRO A 197 -0.03 24.07 -4.73
N GLU A 198 0.06 24.92 -3.70
CA GLU A 198 1.31 25.54 -3.22
C GLU A 198 1.97 24.75 -2.07
N GLN A 199 1.25 23.84 -1.43
CA GLN A 199 1.74 23.10 -0.28
C GLN A 199 2.78 22.06 -0.70
N SER A 200 3.80 21.82 0.17
CA SER A 200 4.71 20.70 0.00
C SER A 200 3.96 19.36 0.16
N LYS A 201 4.14 18.46 -0.80
CA LYS A 201 3.35 17.23 -0.93
C LYS A 201 4.24 16.01 -1.04
N ILE A 202 3.85 14.91 -0.38
CA ILE A 202 4.47 13.60 -0.52
C ILE A 202 3.42 12.50 -0.65
N GLU A 203 3.69 11.54 -1.54
CA GLU A 203 2.97 10.26 -1.58
C GLU A 203 3.78 9.19 -0.86
N LEU A 204 3.20 8.56 0.15
CA LEU A 204 3.77 7.40 0.84
C LEU A 204 3.23 6.10 0.21
N PHE A 205 4.10 5.11 0.10
CA PHE A 205 3.84 3.84 -0.58
C PHE A 205 3.57 4.02 -2.07
N ALA A 206 4.18 5.06 -2.65
CA ALA A 206 4.03 5.43 -4.05
C ALA A 206 4.51 4.32 -4.99
N ARG A 207 3.86 4.22 -6.16
CA ARG A 207 4.22 3.26 -7.23
C ARG A 207 4.64 3.95 -8.51
N LYS A 208 4.39 5.24 -8.61
CA LYS A 208 4.77 6.07 -9.76
C LYS A 208 5.02 7.50 -9.31
N ASN A 209 5.70 8.26 -10.16
CA ASN A 209 5.98 9.66 -9.89
C ASN A 209 4.84 10.55 -10.37
N TYR A 210 4.46 11.54 -9.56
CA TYR A 210 3.54 12.60 -9.94
C TYR A 210 4.24 13.95 -9.93
N TYR A 211 3.94 14.77 -10.92
CA TYR A 211 4.50 16.13 -10.97
C TYR A 211 4.06 16.96 -9.75
N GLY A 212 5.04 17.60 -9.09
CA GLY A 212 4.81 18.43 -7.90
C GLY A 212 4.62 17.66 -6.60
N TRP A 213 4.90 16.35 -6.61
CA TRP A 213 4.90 15.48 -5.44
C TRP A 213 6.28 14.86 -5.23
N ASP A 214 6.73 14.81 -3.99
CA ASP A 214 7.77 13.87 -3.60
C ASP A 214 7.13 12.49 -3.42
N ASN A 215 7.90 11.43 -3.62
CA ASN A 215 7.39 10.06 -3.58
C ASN A 215 8.29 9.19 -2.70
N TRP A 216 7.66 8.33 -1.91
CA TRP A 216 8.32 7.33 -1.09
C TRP A 216 7.60 5.99 -1.21
N GLY A 217 8.33 4.96 -1.67
CA GLY A 217 7.74 3.63 -1.93
C GLY A 217 8.76 2.66 -2.50
N LEU A 218 8.35 1.42 -2.76
CA LEU A 218 9.20 0.35 -3.28
C LEU A 218 9.28 0.31 -4.81
N GLU A 219 8.25 0.79 -5.49
CA GLU A 219 8.09 0.59 -6.94
C GLU A 219 8.37 1.86 -7.75
N ILE A 220 9.02 2.85 -7.16
CA ILE A 220 9.30 4.13 -7.83
C ILE A 220 10.51 3.97 -8.72
N PRO A 221 10.40 4.15 -10.06
CA PRO A 221 11.56 4.25 -10.93
C PRO A 221 12.27 5.57 -10.61
N ASP A 222 13.59 5.53 -10.43
CA ASP A 222 14.44 6.70 -10.20
C ASP A 222 14.03 7.54 -8.97
N SER A 223 14.00 6.94 -7.79
CA SER A 223 13.81 7.73 -6.58
C SER A 223 14.96 8.74 -6.44
N LYS A 224 14.64 10.03 -6.23
CA LYS A 224 15.65 11.06 -5.95
C LYS A 224 16.57 10.69 -4.78
N ILE A 225 16.17 9.73 -3.96
CA ILE A 225 16.91 9.18 -2.83
C ILE A 225 18.09 8.32 -3.31
N GLU A 226 17.94 7.53 -4.38
CA GLU A 226 19.07 6.79 -4.98
C GLU A 226 20.11 7.73 -5.58
N ILE A 227 19.68 8.83 -6.20
CA ILE A 227 20.59 9.83 -6.78
C ILE A 227 21.44 10.53 -5.68
N LEU A 228 20.84 10.79 -4.52
CA LEU A 228 21.56 11.39 -3.40
C LEU A 228 22.52 10.39 -2.73
N SER A 229 22.10 9.14 -2.52
CA SER A 229 22.98 8.11 -1.96
C SER A 229 24.13 7.74 -2.90
N ASN A 230 23.89 7.73 -4.20
CA ASN A 230 24.95 7.51 -5.19
C ASN A 230 25.92 8.70 -5.29
N LYS A 231 25.44 9.95 -5.17
CA LYS A 231 26.34 11.11 -5.11
C LYS A 231 27.21 11.14 -3.85
N GLU A 232 26.62 10.84 -2.68
CA GLU A 232 27.38 10.75 -1.44
C GLU A 232 28.38 9.58 -1.46
N ALA A 233 28.02 8.45 -2.10
CA ALA A 233 28.94 7.33 -2.29
C ALA A 233 30.08 7.67 -3.27
N GLU A 234 29.80 8.39 -4.35
CA GLU A 234 30.82 8.85 -5.32
C GLU A 234 31.75 9.92 -4.72
N GLU A 235 31.20 10.87 -3.94
CA GLU A 235 32.01 11.87 -3.23
C GLU A 235 32.90 11.23 -2.15
N ASN A 236 32.40 10.23 -1.42
CA ASN A 236 33.21 9.51 -0.41
C ASN A 236 34.31 8.64 -1.06
N ILE A 237 34.05 8.09 -2.26
CA ILE A 237 35.09 7.37 -3.02
C ILE A 237 36.17 8.34 -3.53
N GLN A 238 35.77 9.53 -3.99
CA GLN A 238 36.68 10.54 -4.49
C GLN A 238 37.58 11.13 -3.36
N LEU A 239 37.07 11.24 -2.15
CA LEU A 239 37.81 11.68 -0.97
C LEU A 239 38.75 10.60 -0.37
N SER A 240 38.55 9.33 -0.73
CA SER A 240 39.43 8.22 -0.28
C SER A 240 40.61 7.95 -1.21
N ILE A 241 40.72 8.68 -2.33
CA ILE A 241 41.78 8.51 -3.37
C ILE A 241 42.78 9.67 -3.35
N ILE A 242 42.58 10.65 -2.47
CA ILE A 242 43.54 11.75 -2.21
C ILE A 242 44.26 11.50 -0.87
#